data_bc7fb76a2ade2ef39ae7950a8e7516e9
#
_entry.id   bc7fb76a2ade2ef39ae7950a8e7516e9
#
_cell.length_a   1.000
_cell.length_b   1.000
_cell.length_c   1.000
_cell.angle_alpha   90.00
_cell.angle_beta   90.00
_cell.angle_gamma   90.00
#
_symmetry.space_group_name_H-M   'P 1'
#
loop_
_entity.id
_entity.type
_entity.pdbx_description
1 polymer ?
#
loop_
_entity_poly.entity_id
_entity_poly.type
_entity_poly.pdbx_seq_one_letter_code
_entity_poly.pdbx_strand_id
1 'polypeptide(L)'
;MKSTAAAPLFQPCSSARAAIQRLCDHLNEAFESTAPAGDSPLRSSDAAFAQRVRSALAEAIADPGLLDESACKGDAHGYRRHLLAADAHGRYAIAALVWMPGQASPVHAHHTWCGYAVVEGKLTESLYRWDEAGACATACRTQPRAAGAVSVTRAGHAAIHRLANESGRRAVSLHVYGVAGAQIATHVNDLVRVAESGVESSIGAISSGLNRDGQTVAPDVVAQTPVREAALT
;
A
#
# COMPACT_ATOMS: atom_id res chain seq x y z
N MET A 1 13.31 -32.77 22.40
CA MET A 1 13.24 -32.23 21.04
C MET A 1 11.77 -31.88 20.75
N LYS A 2 11.40 -30.59 20.79
CA LYS A 2 10.04 -30.13 20.48
C LYS A 2 9.98 -29.86 18.97
N SER A 3 9.19 -30.67 18.26
CA SER A 3 8.90 -30.46 16.84
C SER A 3 8.09 -29.17 16.70
N THR A 4 8.67 -28.16 16.08
CA THR A 4 7.96 -26.95 15.68
C THR A 4 7.12 -27.29 14.45
N ALA A 5 5.82 -27.49 14.65
CA ALA A 5 4.90 -27.65 13.53
C ALA A 5 4.94 -26.36 12.69
N ALA A 6 5.30 -26.49 11.42
CA ALA A 6 5.21 -25.40 10.45
C ALA A 6 3.75 -24.95 10.37
N ALA A 7 3.52 -23.63 10.39
CA ALA A 7 2.19 -23.08 10.18
C ALA A 7 1.62 -23.60 8.84
N PRO A 8 0.32 -23.90 8.76
CA PRO A 8 -0.27 -24.42 7.54
C PRO A 8 -0.08 -23.39 6.41
N LEU A 9 0.59 -23.81 5.34
CA LEU A 9 0.68 -23.07 4.11
C LEU A 9 -0.75 -22.78 3.62
N PHE A 10 -1.03 -21.51 3.37
CA PHE A 10 -2.28 -21.07 2.76
C PHE A 10 -2.54 -21.87 1.49
N GLN A 11 -3.66 -22.62 1.44
CA GLN A 11 -4.10 -23.34 0.26
C GLN A 11 -5.39 -22.69 -0.26
N PRO A 12 -5.30 -21.83 -1.28
CA PRO A 12 -6.48 -21.22 -1.89
C PRO A 12 -7.38 -22.30 -2.54
N CYS A 13 -8.68 -22.00 -2.66
CA CYS A 13 -9.59 -22.86 -3.41
C CYS A 13 -9.15 -22.96 -4.89
N SER A 14 -9.64 -23.99 -5.61
CA SER A 14 -9.17 -24.28 -6.97
C SER A 14 -9.41 -23.13 -7.96
N SER A 15 -10.52 -22.39 -7.84
CA SER A 15 -10.84 -21.23 -8.68
C SER A 15 -9.91 -20.04 -8.40
N ALA A 16 -9.68 -19.70 -7.14
CA ALA A 16 -8.75 -18.63 -6.77
C ALA A 16 -7.32 -18.95 -7.22
N ARG A 17 -6.89 -20.21 -7.08
CA ARG A 17 -5.59 -20.66 -7.59
C ARG A 17 -5.47 -20.47 -9.10
N ALA A 18 -6.49 -20.81 -9.88
CA ALA A 18 -6.49 -20.63 -11.33
C ALA A 18 -6.47 -19.16 -11.74
N ALA A 19 -7.21 -18.29 -11.04
CA ALA A 19 -7.22 -16.85 -11.30
C ALA A 19 -5.87 -16.20 -10.99
N ILE A 20 -5.26 -16.54 -9.86
CA ILE A 20 -3.90 -16.08 -9.51
C ILE A 20 -2.87 -16.61 -10.48
N GLN A 21 -2.98 -17.86 -10.95
CA GLN A 21 -2.07 -18.40 -11.95
C GLN A 21 -2.14 -17.61 -13.26
N ARG A 22 -3.34 -17.29 -13.77
CA ARG A 22 -3.49 -16.44 -14.97
C ARG A 22 -2.83 -15.07 -14.78
N LEU A 23 -2.99 -14.46 -13.61
CA LEU A 23 -2.30 -13.20 -13.30
C LEU A 23 -0.77 -13.39 -13.36
N CYS A 24 -0.23 -14.46 -12.79
CA CYS A 24 1.20 -14.79 -12.88
C CYS A 24 1.66 -14.96 -14.34
N ASP A 25 0.87 -15.63 -15.17
CA ASP A 25 1.19 -15.83 -16.57
C ASP A 25 1.27 -14.51 -17.33
N HIS A 26 0.29 -13.60 -17.15
CA HIS A 26 0.33 -12.26 -17.76
C HIS A 26 1.49 -11.40 -17.24
N LEU A 27 1.84 -11.51 -15.95
CA LEU A 27 3.02 -10.81 -15.42
C LEU A 27 4.31 -11.37 -16.03
N ASN A 28 4.44 -12.67 -16.18
CA ASN A 28 5.59 -13.29 -16.82
C ASN A 28 5.73 -12.82 -18.27
N GLU A 29 4.64 -12.81 -19.04
CA GLU A 29 4.61 -12.25 -20.41
C GLU A 29 5.02 -10.76 -20.44
N ALA A 30 4.59 -9.97 -19.45
CA ALA A 30 5.01 -8.58 -19.33
C ALA A 30 6.52 -8.45 -19.12
N PHE A 31 7.13 -9.34 -18.33
CA PHE A 31 8.57 -9.37 -18.12
C PHE A 31 9.36 -9.84 -19.35
N GLU A 32 8.83 -10.79 -20.12
CA GLU A 32 9.47 -11.36 -21.30
C GLU A 32 9.39 -10.43 -22.50
N SER A 33 8.28 -9.73 -22.67
CA SER A 33 8.01 -8.88 -23.84
C SER A 33 8.61 -7.47 -23.75
N THR A 34 9.05 -7.04 -22.57
CA THR A 34 9.77 -5.79 -22.39
C THR A 34 11.28 -6.09 -22.37
N ALA A 35 12.04 -5.42 -23.25
CA ALA A 35 13.46 -5.73 -23.49
C ALA A 35 14.30 -5.85 -22.21
N PRO A 36 15.33 -6.71 -22.20
CA PRO A 36 16.17 -6.98 -21.04
C PRO A 36 17.09 -5.81 -20.73
N ALA A 37 16.60 -4.81 -20.08
CA ALA A 37 17.47 -3.97 -19.27
C ALA A 37 17.53 -4.68 -17.92
N GLY A 38 18.60 -5.42 -17.62
CA GLY A 38 18.86 -6.19 -16.40
C GLY A 38 17.92 -5.97 -15.20
N ASP A 39 18.22 -6.48 -14.02
CA ASP A 39 17.46 -6.27 -12.76
C ASP A 39 17.32 -4.79 -12.36
N SER A 40 16.95 -3.95 -13.29
CA SER A 40 17.04 -2.51 -13.16
C SER A 40 15.73 -1.92 -12.60
N PRO A 41 15.82 -1.01 -11.64
CA PRO A 41 14.74 -0.09 -11.30
C PRO A 41 14.20 0.68 -12.52
N LEU A 42 14.90 0.68 -13.64
CA LEU A 42 14.49 1.26 -14.92
C LEU A 42 13.25 0.59 -15.54
N ARG A 43 12.95 -0.67 -15.21
CA ARG A 43 11.76 -1.36 -15.72
C ARG A 43 10.48 -0.67 -15.24
N SER A 44 10.48 -0.08 -14.05
CA SER A 44 9.37 0.71 -13.53
C SER A 44 9.09 1.98 -14.33
N SER A 45 10.04 2.44 -15.14
CA SER A 45 9.91 3.60 -16.03
C SER A 45 9.41 3.24 -17.42
N ASP A 46 9.33 1.95 -17.77
CA ASP A 46 8.81 1.48 -19.05
C ASP A 46 7.27 1.58 -19.07
N ALA A 47 6.76 2.44 -19.94
CA ALA A 47 5.33 2.65 -20.09
C ALA A 47 4.59 1.40 -20.61
N ALA A 48 5.23 0.59 -21.46
CA ALA A 48 4.66 -0.64 -22.00
C ALA A 48 4.55 -1.70 -20.90
N PHE A 49 5.57 -1.87 -20.07
CA PHE A 49 5.52 -2.73 -18.89
C PHE A 49 4.40 -2.30 -17.94
N ALA A 50 4.36 -1.01 -17.56
CA ALA A 50 3.32 -0.48 -16.67
C ALA A 50 1.91 -0.70 -17.24
N GLN A 51 1.73 -0.56 -18.56
CA GLN A 51 0.44 -0.81 -19.21
C GLN A 51 0.06 -2.30 -19.16
N ARG A 52 0.99 -3.23 -19.39
CA ARG A 52 0.74 -4.67 -19.29
C ARG A 52 0.36 -5.08 -17.86
N VAL A 53 1.08 -4.58 -16.86
CA VAL A 53 0.74 -4.82 -15.43
C VAL A 53 -0.66 -4.28 -15.11
N ARG A 54 -1.00 -3.09 -15.62
CA ARG A 54 -2.34 -2.50 -15.44
C ARG A 54 -3.43 -3.37 -16.05
N SER A 55 -3.21 -3.87 -17.28
CA SER A 55 -4.17 -4.74 -17.97
C SER A 55 -4.32 -6.07 -17.23
N ALA A 56 -3.23 -6.70 -16.79
CA ALA A 56 -3.24 -7.95 -16.03
C ALA A 56 -4.02 -7.80 -14.70
N LEU A 57 -3.81 -6.70 -13.98
CA LEU A 57 -4.57 -6.40 -12.76
C LEU A 57 -6.06 -6.19 -13.05
N ALA A 58 -6.41 -5.43 -14.09
CA ALA A 58 -7.79 -5.16 -14.47
C ALA A 58 -8.52 -6.45 -14.85
N GLU A 59 -7.87 -7.36 -15.57
CA GLU A 59 -8.41 -8.67 -15.92
C GLU A 59 -8.57 -9.55 -14.69
N ALA A 60 -7.56 -9.61 -13.82
CA ALA A 60 -7.62 -10.42 -12.62
C ALA A 60 -8.79 -10.04 -11.70
N ILE A 61 -9.02 -8.74 -11.45
CA ILE A 61 -10.11 -8.29 -10.58
C ILE A 61 -11.51 -8.43 -11.20
N ALA A 62 -11.61 -8.69 -12.51
CA ALA A 62 -12.87 -9.01 -13.17
C ALA A 62 -13.32 -10.45 -12.90
N ASP A 63 -12.42 -11.32 -12.44
CA ASP A 63 -12.76 -12.70 -12.07
C ASP A 63 -13.35 -12.77 -10.65
N PRO A 64 -14.63 -13.13 -10.49
CA PRO A 64 -15.26 -13.21 -9.17
C PRO A 64 -14.64 -14.33 -8.29
N GLY A 65 -13.89 -15.25 -8.88
CA GLY A 65 -13.18 -16.31 -8.17
C GLY A 65 -11.74 -15.96 -7.76
N LEU A 66 -11.31 -14.71 -7.95
CA LEU A 66 -9.93 -14.29 -7.70
C LEU A 66 -9.45 -14.53 -6.26
N LEU A 67 -10.28 -14.21 -5.28
CA LEU A 67 -9.96 -14.36 -3.87
C LEU A 67 -10.98 -15.29 -3.18
N ASP A 68 -10.49 -16.16 -2.36
CA ASP A 68 -11.32 -16.91 -1.44
C ASP A 68 -11.56 -16.17 -0.11
N GLU A 69 -12.43 -16.69 0.72
CA GLU A 69 -12.78 -16.08 2.00
C GLU A 69 -11.57 -15.93 2.94
N SER A 70 -10.60 -16.85 2.86
CA SER A 70 -9.42 -16.81 3.73
C SER A 70 -8.48 -15.65 3.37
N ALA A 71 -8.36 -15.33 2.07
CA ALA A 71 -7.60 -14.17 1.58
C ALA A 71 -8.31 -12.83 1.86
N CYS A 72 -9.57 -12.85 2.28
CA CYS A 72 -10.37 -11.69 2.63
C CYS A 72 -10.54 -11.47 4.14
N LYS A 73 -9.82 -12.22 4.98
CA LYS A 73 -9.84 -12.04 6.44
C LYS A 73 -9.05 -10.83 6.85
N GLY A 74 -9.72 -9.86 7.50
CA GLY A 74 -9.11 -8.68 8.08
C GLY A 74 -8.50 -8.95 9.46
N ASP A 75 -7.89 -7.92 10.00
CA ASP A 75 -7.35 -7.86 11.36
C ASP A 75 -7.85 -6.58 12.03
N ALA A 76 -8.11 -6.62 13.34
CA ALA A 76 -8.62 -5.47 14.07
C ALA A 76 -7.54 -4.40 14.36
N HIS A 77 -6.26 -4.81 14.37
CA HIS A 77 -5.14 -3.93 14.78
C HIS A 77 -4.48 -3.18 13.63
N GLY A 78 -4.73 -3.59 12.37
CA GLY A 78 -4.18 -2.95 11.18
C GLY A 78 -4.66 -3.65 9.90
N TYR A 79 -4.41 -3.05 8.74
CA TYR A 79 -4.70 -3.74 7.48
C TYR A 79 -3.85 -5.02 7.37
N ARG A 80 -4.45 -6.08 6.86
CA ARG A 80 -3.79 -7.37 6.75
C ARG A 80 -3.33 -7.62 5.32
N ARG A 81 -2.12 -8.15 5.18
CA ARG A 81 -1.54 -8.54 3.89
C ARG A 81 -1.46 -10.06 3.82
N HIS A 82 -2.12 -10.65 2.80
CA HIS A 82 -2.09 -12.08 2.50
C HIS A 82 -1.25 -12.30 1.25
N LEU A 83 -0.09 -12.96 1.36
CA LEU A 83 0.70 -13.36 0.21
C LEU A 83 -0.06 -14.44 -0.57
N LEU A 84 -0.35 -14.18 -1.85
CA LEU A 84 -1.10 -15.09 -2.73
C LEU A 84 -0.18 -15.89 -3.65
N ALA A 85 0.85 -15.25 -4.19
CA ALA A 85 1.85 -15.86 -5.05
C ALA A 85 3.15 -15.05 -5.04
N ALA A 86 4.24 -15.70 -5.39
CA ALA A 86 5.51 -15.06 -5.67
C ALA A 86 6.18 -15.74 -6.86
N ASP A 87 6.85 -14.95 -7.69
CA ASP A 87 7.63 -15.43 -8.81
C ASP A 87 8.86 -16.21 -8.35
N ALA A 88 9.13 -17.34 -8.99
CA ALA A 88 10.28 -18.21 -8.67
C ALA A 88 11.64 -17.52 -8.90
N HIS A 89 11.70 -16.53 -9.79
CA HIS A 89 12.89 -15.72 -10.06
C HIS A 89 12.99 -14.48 -9.19
N GLY A 90 12.04 -14.27 -8.25
CA GLY A 90 12.03 -13.14 -7.32
C GLY A 90 11.69 -11.79 -7.96
N ARG A 91 11.11 -11.77 -9.17
CA ARG A 91 10.79 -10.55 -9.92
C ARG A 91 9.57 -9.82 -9.40
N TYR A 92 8.61 -10.54 -8.78
CA TYR A 92 7.40 -9.96 -8.18
C TYR A 92 6.79 -10.85 -7.10
N ALA A 93 5.96 -10.23 -6.26
CA ALA A 93 5.08 -10.89 -5.32
C ALA A 93 3.67 -10.28 -5.39
N ILE A 94 2.64 -11.13 -5.23
CA ILE A 94 1.22 -10.77 -5.30
C ILE A 94 0.60 -10.94 -3.92
N ALA A 95 -0.10 -9.92 -3.43
CA ALA A 95 -0.80 -9.97 -2.15
C ALA A 95 -2.19 -9.36 -2.22
N ALA A 96 -3.12 -9.92 -1.44
CA ALA A 96 -4.36 -9.25 -1.07
C ALA A 96 -4.14 -8.44 0.20
N LEU A 97 -4.60 -7.19 0.19
CA LEU A 97 -4.62 -6.33 1.36
C LEU A 97 -6.06 -6.10 1.79
N VAL A 98 -6.35 -6.43 3.05
CA VAL A 98 -7.69 -6.30 3.63
C VAL A 98 -7.70 -5.15 4.62
N TRP A 99 -8.60 -4.20 4.41
CA TRP A 99 -8.72 -2.95 5.14
C TRP A 99 -10.05 -2.91 5.88
N MET A 100 -10.03 -3.01 7.20
CA MET A 100 -11.21 -2.77 8.01
C MET A 100 -11.51 -1.27 8.08
N PRO A 101 -12.74 -0.85 8.42
CA PRO A 101 -13.09 0.57 8.58
C PRO A 101 -12.11 1.32 9.49
N GLY A 102 -11.65 2.49 9.04
CA GLY A 102 -10.70 3.34 9.75
C GLY A 102 -9.22 2.99 9.58
N GLN A 103 -8.90 1.86 8.94
CA GLN A 103 -7.51 1.47 8.71
C GLN A 103 -6.88 2.20 7.53
N ALA A 104 -5.57 2.45 7.64
CA ALA A 104 -4.80 3.15 6.61
C ALA A 104 -3.34 2.68 6.61
N SER A 105 -2.69 2.85 5.46
CA SER A 105 -1.23 2.78 5.38
C SER A 105 -0.59 4.05 5.95
N PRO A 106 0.68 4.02 6.35
CA PRO A 106 1.46 5.25 6.49
C PRO A 106 1.55 5.98 5.14
N VAL A 107 2.00 7.23 5.15
CA VAL A 107 2.44 7.91 3.92
C VAL A 107 3.77 7.32 3.51
N HIS A 108 3.86 6.84 2.26
CA HIS A 108 5.03 6.11 1.79
C HIS A 108 5.30 6.32 0.30
N ALA A 109 6.56 6.23 -0.06
CA ALA A 109 7.06 5.96 -1.39
C ALA A 109 7.24 4.43 -1.56
N HIS A 110 7.79 4.00 -2.67
CA HIS A 110 7.99 2.58 -2.95
C HIS A 110 9.47 2.27 -3.22
N HIS A 111 10.03 1.24 -2.58
CA HIS A 111 11.38 0.76 -2.90
C HIS A 111 11.46 0.20 -4.32
N THR A 112 10.34 -0.30 -4.83
CA THR A 112 10.21 -0.91 -6.15
C THR A 112 8.94 -0.42 -6.85
N TRP A 113 8.71 -0.83 -8.09
CA TRP A 113 7.41 -0.60 -8.70
C TRP A 113 6.31 -1.36 -7.97
N CYS A 114 5.11 -0.78 -7.98
CA CYS A 114 3.93 -1.36 -7.38
C CYS A 114 2.73 -1.17 -8.32
N GLY A 115 1.97 -2.24 -8.54
CA GLY A 115 0.64 -2.17 -9.12
C GLY A 115 -0.40 -2.51 -8.07
N TYR A 116 -1.53 -1.80 -8.02
CA TYR A 116 -2.66 -2.25 -7.21
C TYR A 116 -3.99 -2.06 -7.92
N ALA A 117 -4.96 -2.89 -7.52
CA ALA A 117 -6.34 -2.79 -7.96
C ALA A 117 -7.29 -2.98 -6.77
N VAL A 118 -8.39 -2.21 -6.73
CA VAL A 118 -9.42 -2.38 -5.70
C VAL A 118 -10.39 -3.48 -6.14
N VAL A 119 -10.45 -4.56 -5.36
CA VAL A 119 -11.31 -5.73 -5.63
C VAL A 119 -12.69 -5.53 -5.03
N GLU A 120 -12.76 -5.05 -3.78
CA GLU A 120 -14.01 -4.88 -3.03
C GLU A 120 -13.98 -3.56 -2.26
N GLY A 121 -15.16 -2.92 -2.17
CA GLY A 121 -15.34 -1.73 -1.35
C GLY A 121 -14.76 -0.47 -1.98
N LYS A 122 -14.31 0.44 -1.12
CA LYS A 122 -13.79 1.75 -1.52
C LYS A 122 -12.65 2.15 -0.59
N LEU A 123 -11.55 2.59 -1.18
CA LEU A 123 -10.43 3.23 -0.49
C LEU A 123 -10.41 4.72 -0.84
N THR A 124 -9.77 5.49 0.01
CA THR A 124 -9.36 6.88 -0.25
C THR A 124 -7.85 6.88 -0.46
N GLU A 125 -7.40 7.43 -1.57
CA GLU A 125 -5.98 7.61 -1.89
C GLU A 125 -5.60 9.07 -1.75
N SER A 126 -4.70 9.38 -0.82
CA SER A 126 -4.06 10.69 -0.70
C SER A 126 -2.71 10.66 -1.39
N LEU A 127 -2.47 11.59 -2.30
CA LEU A 127 -1.26 11.73 -3.09
C LEU A 127 -0.41 12.88 -2.56
N TYR A 128 0.90 12.70 -2.59
CA TYR A 128 1.87 13.65 -2.07
C TYR A 128 2.94 13.94 -3.13
N ARG A 129 3.54 15.12 -3.03
CA ARG A 129 4.69 15.54 -3.82
C ARG A 129 5.91 15.63 -2.91
N TRP A 130 7.01 15.06 -3.37
CA TRP A 130 8.29 15.16 -2.69
C TRP A 130 8.87 16.58 -2.82
N ASP A 131 9.38 17.10 -1.73
CA ASP A 131 10.18 18.32 -1.68
C ASP A 131 11.62 17.94 -1.31
N GLU A 132 12.52 18.07 -2.27
CA GLU A 132 13.94 17.74 -2.10
C GLU A 132 14.60 18.66 -1.05
N ALA A 133 14.27 19.93 -1.05
CA ALA A 133 14.87 20.91 -0.15
C ALA A 133 14.50 20.65 1.31
N GLY A 134 13.24 20.32 1.56
CA GLY A 134 12.74 20.01 2.89
C GLY A 134 12.89 18.54 3.28
N ALA A 135 13.31 17.66 2.37
CA ALA A 135 13.32 16.20 2.51
C ALA A 135 12.03 15.69 3.14
N CYS A 136 10.88 16.10 2.58
CA CYS A 136 9.55 15.76 3.08
C CYS A 136 8.51 15.72 1.94
N ALA A 137 7.37 15.10 2.23
CA ALA A 137 6.25 14.99 1.32
C ALA A 137 5.15 15.99 1.69
N THR A 138 4.62 16.71 0.71
CA THR A 138 3.50 17.64 0.88
C THR A 138 2.25 17.09 0.21
N ALA A 139 1.13 17.12 0.91
CA ALA A 139 -0.16 16.66 0.39
C ALA A 139 -0.56 17.46 -0.86
N CYS A 140 -0.98 16.75 -1.92
CA CYS A 140 -1.39 17.36 -3.17
C CYS A 140 -2.88 17.25 -3.42
N ARG A 141 -3.41 16.03 -3.31
CA ARG A 141 -4.83 15.76 -3.55
C ARG A 141 -5.26 14.44 -2.92
N THR A 142 -6.54 14.31 -2.72
CA THR A 142 -7.18 13.07 -2.29
C THR A 142 -8.22 12.66 -3.33
N GLN A 143 -8.33 11.36 -3.58
CA GLN A 143 -9.26 10.81 -4.57
C GLN A 143 -9.87 9.49 -4.08
N PRO A 144 -11.15 9.21 -4.40
CA PRO A 144 -11.75 7.91 -4.13
C PRO A 144 -11.22 6.86 -5.09
N ARG A 145 -11.06 5.64 -4.58
CA ARG A 145 -10.67 4.44 -5.32
C ARG A 145 -11.70 3.35 -5.05
N ALA A 146 -12.71 3.27 -5.88
CA ALA A 146 -13.75 2.24 -5.79
C ALA A 146 -13.29 0.92 -6.40
N ALA A 147 -14.03 -0.17 -6.16
CA ALA A 147 -13.84 -1.45 -6.84
C ALA A 147 -13.73 -1.25 -8.37
N GLY A 148 -12.77 -1.91 -9.00
CA GLY A 148 -12.39 -1.71 -10.39
C GLY A 148 -11.28 -0.68 -10.63
N ALA A 149 -10.93 0.17 -9.65
CA ALA A 149 -9.84 1.13 -9.81
C ALA A 149 -8.49 0.42 -9.84
N VAL A 150 -7.65 0.74 -10.84
CA VAL A 150 -6.30 0.18 -11.02
C VAL A 150 -5.27 1.30 -11.06
N SER A 151 -4.12 1.09 -10.44
CA SER A 151 -2.97 2.00 -10.46
C SER A 151 -1.67 1.21 -10.59
N VAL A 152 -0.70 1.79 -11.29
CA VAL A 152 0.69 1.29 -11.34
C VAL A 152 1.61 2.46 -11.11
N THR A 153 2.54 2.29 -10.19
CA THR A 153 3.48 3.33 -9.75
C THR A 153 4.92 2.88 -9.97
N ARG A 154 5.82 3.85 -10.09
CA ARG A 154 7.27 3.62 -10.17
C ARG A 154 7.87 3.52 -8.77
N ALA A 155 9.09 3.00 -8.70
CA ALA A 155 9.94 3.12 -7.54
C ALA A 155 10.29 4.59 -7.23
N GLY A 156 10.62 4.88 -5.99
CA GLY A 156 11.08 6.18 -5.51
C GLY A 156 9.95 7.17 -5.22
N HIS A 157 10.31 8.43 -5.09
CA HIS A 157 9.43 9.51 -4.63
C HIS A 157 8.44 10.04 -5.68
N ALA A 158 8.46 9.51 -6.92
CA ALA A 158 7.53 9.96 -7.98
C ALA A 158 6.05 9.65 -7.69
N ALA A 159 5.78 8.75 -6.75
CA ALA A 159 4.43 8.31 -6.42
C ALA A 159 4.26 8.04 -4.92
N ILE A 160 4.38 9.10 -4.13
CA ILE A 160 4.15 9.03 -2.68
C ILE A 160 2.66 9.08 -2.43
N HIS A 161 2.16 8.12 -1.66
CA HIS A 161 0.74 8.07 -1.32
C HIS A 161 0.44 7.48 0.07
N ARG A 162 -0.83 7.57 0.44
CA ARG A 162 -1.48 6.89 1.56
C ARG A 162 -2.79 6.32 1.07
N LEU A 163 -3.05 5.06 1.36
CA LEU A 163 -4.36 4.44 1.17
C LEU A 163 -5.07 4.33 2.52
N ALA A 164 -6.36 4.64 2.55
CA ALA A 164 -7.19 4.55 3.75
C ALA A 164 -8.56 3.97 3.44
N ASN A 165 -9.10 3.15 4.32
CA ASN A 165 -10.49 2.77 4.31
C ASN A 165 -11.28 3.71 5.22
N GLU A 166 -11.82 4.77 4.66
CA GLU A 166 -12.67 5.75 5.34
C GLU A 166 -14.17 5.40 5.21
N SER A 167 -14.48 4.22 4.66
CA SER A 167 -15.85 3.73 4.55
C SER A 167 -16.26 2.94 5.80
N GLY A 168 -17.56 2.75 5.99
CA GLY A 168 -18.11 1.93 7.09
C GLY A 168 -18.04 0.42 6.83
N ARG A 169 -17.42 -0.05 5.74
CA ARG A 169 -17.35 -1.46 5.33
C ARG A 169 -15.92 -1.86 5.02
N ARG A 170 -15.65 -3.17 5.06
CA ARG A 170 -14.37 -3.73 4.61
C ARG A 170 -14.08 -3.31 3.15
N ALA A 171 -12.81 -3.06 2.86
CA ALA A 171 -12.31 -2.96 1.50
C ALA A 171 -11.20 -3.99 1.28
N VAL A 172 -11.04 -4.46 0.04
CA VAL A 172 -9.98 -5.39 -0.34
C VAL A 172 -9.30 -4.87 -1.60
N SER A 173 -7.98 -4.89 -1.61
CA SER A 173 -7.17 -4.54 -2.78
C SER A 173 -6.15 -5.63 -3.09
N LEU A 174 -5.91 -5.86 -4.38
CA LEU A 174 -4.88 -6.73 -4.90
C LEU A 174 -3.64 -5.90 -5.21
N HIS A 175 -2.48 -6.33 -4.77
CA HIS A 175 -1.22 -5.64 -4.99
C HIS A 175 -0.19 -6.56 -5.64
N VAL A 176 0.60 -6.01 -6.55
CA VAL A 176 1.79 -6.65 -7.14
C VAL A 176 2.97 -5.74 -6.88
N TYR A 177 4.00 -6.29 -6.24
CA TYR A 177 5.23 -5.57 -5.90
C TYR A 177 6.41 -6.19 -6.62
N GLY A 178 7.35 -5.39 -7.12
CA GLY A 178 8.58 -5.86 -7.78
C GLY A 178 9.63 -6.35 -6.78
N VAL A 179 9.26 -7.27 -5.88
CA VAL A 179 10.14 -7.87 -4.86
C VAL A 179 9.96 -9.38 -4.82
N ALA A 180 10.96 -10.09 -4.30
CA ALA A 180 10.80 -11.49 -3.99
C ALA A 180 9.76 -11.71 -2.86
N GLY A 181 9.09 -12.85 -2.85
CA GLY A 181 8.03 -13.14 -1.87
C GLY A 181 8.46 -12.98 -0.42
N ALA A 182 9.68 -13.36 -0.05
CA ALA A 182 10.23 -13.19 1.28
C ALA A 182 10.42 -11.71 1.70
N GLN A 183 10.46 -10.80 0.74
CA GLN A 183 10.70 -9.36 0.96
C GLN A 183 9.42 -8.54 1.06
N ILE A 184 8.25 -9.14 0.83
CA ILE A 184 6.97 -8.41 0.76
C ILE A 184 6.60 -7.69 2.06
N ALA A 185 7.15 -8.13 3.19
CA ALA A 185 6.92 -7.51 4.50
C ALA A 185 7.77 -6.27 4.74
N THR A 186 8.98 -6.22 4.17
CA THR A 186 10.05 -5.33 4.62
C THR A 186 10.57 -4.39 3.53
N HIS A 187 10.38 -4.73 2.24
CA HIS A 187 11.01 -4.03 1.12
C HIS A 187 10.00 -3.44 0.11
N VAL A 188 8.79 -3.13 0.54
CA VAL A 188 7.77 -2.54 -0.36
C VAL A 188 7.58 -1.05 -0.12
N ASN A 189 7.52 -0.62 1.14
CA ASN A 189 7.25 0.75 1.52
C ASN A 189 8.54 1.47 1.96
N ASP A 190 8.71 2.68 1.47
CA ASP A 190 9.72 3.63 1.92
C ASP A 190 8.99 4.76 2.66
N LEU A 191 9.08 4.76 4.00
CA LEU A 191 8.33 5.71 4.82
C LEU A 191 8.91 7.11 4.67
N VAL A 192 8.05 8.08 4.41
CA VAL A 192 8.46 9.47 4.20
C VAL A 192 7.90 10.37 5.28
N ARG A 193 8.70 11.39 5.66
CA ARG A 193 8.24 12.47 6.52
C ARG A 193 7.26 13.35 5.75
N VAL A 194 6.13 13.68 6.36
CA VAL A 194 5.16 14.63 5.81
C VAL A 194 5.46 16.01 6.36
N ALA A 195 5.43 17.04 5.49
CA ALA A 195 5.50 18.41 5.93
C ALA A 195 4.33 18.71 6.88
N GLU A 196 4.63 19.39 7.99
CA GLU A 196 3.56 19.91 8.84
C GLU A 196 2.74 20.91 8.01
N SER A 197 1.43 20.68 7.96
CA SER A 197 0.53 21.65 7.34
C SER A 197 0.62 22.91 8.21
N GLY A 198 1.29 23.96 7.71
CA GLY A 198 1.24 25.27 8.33
C GLY A 198 -0.21 25.74 8.31
N VAL A 199 -0.93 25.46 9.37
CA VAL A 199 -2.11 26.23 9.71
C VAL A 199 -1.54 27.58 10.15
N GLU A 200 -1.41 28.53 9.24
CA GLU A 200 -1.34 29.93 9.61
C GLU A 200 -2.62 30.21 10.40
N SER A 201 -2.51 30.09 11.71
CA SER A 201 -3.48 30.67 12.62
C SER A 201 -3.38 32.19 12.44
N SER A 202 -4.17 32.70 11.52
CA SER A 202 -4.58 34.10 11.54
C SER A 202 -5.49 34.30 12.76
N ILE A 203 -4.92 34.13 13.96
CA ILE A 203 -5.53 34.61 15.18
C ILE A 203 -5.01 36.02 15.36
N GLY A 204 -5.86 36.97 14.97
CA GLY A 204 -5.68 38.37 15.31
C GLY A 204 -5.36 38.50 16.81
N ALA A 205 -4.43 39.37 17.09
CA ALA A 205 -4.00 39.74 18.42
C ALA A 205 -5.21 39.97 19.34
N ILE A 206 -5.43 39.04 20.27
CA ILE A 206 -6.25 39.28 21.41
C ILE A 206 -5.33 39.30 22.63
N SER A 207 -5.29 40.47 23.22
CA SER A 207 -4.70 40.90 24.48
C SER A 207 -4.49 39.78 25.49
N SER A 208 -3.27 39.65 25.99
CA SER A 208 -2.84 38.87 27.13
C SER A 208 -3.63 39.19 28.40
N GLY A 209 -4.44 38.24 28.88
CA GLY A 209 -4.97 38.22 30.23
C GLY A 209 -4.07 37.37 31.13
N LEU A 210 -3.30 38.01 32.01
CA LEU A 210 -2.59 37.34 33.10
C LEU A 210 -3.58 36.87 34.16
N ASN A 211 -3.53 35.57 34.49
CA ASN A 211 -4.16 35.04 35.70
C ASN A 211 -3.32 35.40 36.93
N ARG A 212 -4.01 35.60 38.04
CA ARG A 212 -3.48 36.19 39.28
C ARG A 212 -2.38 35.39 40.00
N ASP A 213 -1.92 34.26 39.49
CA ASP A 213 -0.99 33.37 40.19
C ASP A 213 0.28 33.01 39.39
N GLY A 214 0.60 33.69 38.29
CA GLY A 214 1.93 33.69 37.66
C GLY A 214 2.49 32.33 37.23
N GLN A 215 1.69 31.30 36.92
CA GLN A 215 2.16 30.03 36.42
C GLN A 215 1.75 29.79 34.96
N THR A 216 2.76 29.59 34.11
CA THR A 216 2.60 29.12 32.73
C THR A 216 2.26 27.64 32.73
N VAL A 217 1.09 27.27 32.24
CA VAL A 217 0.72 25.88 31.98
C VAL A 217 1.16 25.52 30.56
N ALA A 218 2.08 24.58 30.44
CA ALA A 218 2.50 24.04 29.16
C ALA A 218 1.36 23.15 28.57
N PRO A 219 1.13 23.19 27.24
CA PRO A 219 0.13 22.30 26.64
C PRO A 219 0.63 20.85 26.61
N ASP A 220 -0.24 19.94 27.02
CA ASP A 220 -0.03 18.49 26.92
C ASP A 220 0.20 18.09 25.46
N VAL A 221 1.39 17.60 25.18
CA VAL A 221 1.73 16.95 23.93
C VAL A 221 1.13 15.55 23.94
N VAL A 222 0.03 15.35 23.23
CA VAL A 222 -0.49 14.03 22.94
C VAL A 222 0.50 13.30 22.04
N ALA A 223 1.28 12.41 22.62
CA ALA A 223 2.20 11.53 21.89
C ALA A 223 1.39 10.63 20.95
N GLN A 224 1.60 10.81 19.65
CA GLN A 224 1.09 9.88 18.65
C GLN A 224 1.82 8.53 18.80
N THR A 225 1.08 7.50 19.17
CA THR A 225 1.57 6.12 19.26
C THR A 225 2.03 5.65 17.88
N PRO A 226 3.22 5.08 17.72
CA PRO A 226 3.67 4.57 16.44
C PRO A 226 2.77 3.43 15.98
N VAL A 227 2.21 3.56 14.77
CA VAL A 227 1.42 2.52 14.11
C VAL A 227 2.36 1.34 13.83
N ARG A 228 2.12 0.21 14.49
CA ARG A 228 2.84 -1.04 14.23
C ARG A 228 2.57 -1.50 12.80
N GLU A 229 3.63 -1.87 12.10
CA GLU A 229 3.59 -2.48 10.77
C GLU A 229 2.80 -3.79 10.81
N ALA A 230 1.95 -4.01 9.78
CA ALA A 230 1.06 -5.16 9.75
C ALA A 230 1.83 -6.49 9.73
N ALA A 231 1.48 -7.40 10.62
CA ALA A 231 2.07 -8.73 10.67
C ALA A 231 1.67 -9.55 9.43
N LEU A 232 2.64 -10.28 8.88
CA LEU A 232 2.42 -11.33 7.88
C LEU A 232 1.85 -12.57 8.56
N THR A 233 0.86 -13.15 7.96
CA THR A 233 0.43 -14.53 8.25
C THR A 233 0.30 -15.33 6.97
#